data_a2b5515310362f5cebdd0cdfabf5fac1
#
_entry.id   a2b5515310362f5cebdd0cdfabf5fac1
#
_cell.length_a   1.000
_cell.length_b   1.000
_cell.length_c   1.000
_cell.angle_alpha   90.00
_cell.angle_beta   90.00
_cell.angle_gamma   90.00
#
_symmetry.space_group_name_H-M   'P 1'
#
loop_
_entity.id
_entity.type
_entity.pdbx_description
1 polymer ?
#
loop_
_entity_poly.entity_id
_entity_poly.type
_entity_poly.pdbx_seq_one_letter_code
_entity_poly.pdbx_strand_id
1 'polypeptide(L)'
;PQVQMEWDEATCGQMVYLYNETQVNFAGRTDAFFAAMARPDRPLAPDEQAGKTLRIASIDIGGGTTDLAITHYSLDDGVGNNIKINPRLLFREGFKVAGDDILLDAIQQFILPAVQQAFEAAGVSAAPALMDRLFGNEGRMDGLSTLRQQAALQIFMPAGRALLGAYEEYDPLDSRAEIAASLGDLLPQPPTPQVLAFINGEVQREADSDAFEILHTPLVIRLADLHAAFLSDRIGIGRCLRLLAEVVALYTCDVLLLTGRPARFPGVQALLRHLQPLPASRILPLEGYHTRSWYPFNKRGRIDNPKSTAAVGAMLCLLAIDLRLESFYFNVGDFQPYSTIRHLGMLDGNNMLADDNVYYRDIDLDRADFALDPAGSFQLRGPLRLGFRQLDNERWPASPLYTLTINDAQLARKLAGDAVITLRLAITASAEQGAESVRIAQALLADGSPVPAHHLQLKLNTLAASASGATHYWIDSGSIYPR
;
A
#
# COMPACT_ATOMS: atom_id res chain seq x y z
N PRO A 1 -1.77 -27.03 -14.49
CA PRO A 1 -2.20 -25.64 -14.58
C PRO A 1 -0.96 -24.77 -14.56
N GLN A 2 -0.84 -23.91 -15.55
CA GLN A 2 0.25 -22.93 -15.64
C GLN A 2 -0.21 -21.69 -14.89
N VAL A 3 0.56 -21.21 -13.91
CA VAL A 3 0.30 -19.94 -13.23
C VAL A 3 1.08 -18.88 -13.96
N GLN A 4 0.37 -17.88 -14.49
CA GLN A 4 0.95 -16.70 -15.11
C GLN A 4 0.83 -15.54 -14.14
N MET A 5 1.93 -14.85 -13.84
CA MET A 5 1.98 -13.67 -12.97
C MET A 5 2.44 -12.47 -13.80
N GLU A 6 1.56 -11.98 -14.67
CA GLU A 6 1.92 -10.97 -15.68
C GLU A 6 1.33 -9.59 -15.37
N TRP A 7 0.26 -9.52 -14.53
CA TRP A 7 -0.47 -8.28 -14.31
C TRP A 7 -0.75 -8.04 -12.83
N ASP A 8 -0.63 -6.80 -12.41
CA ASP A 8 -0.96 -6.37 -11.04
C ASP A 8 -2.43 -5.96 -10.88
N GLU A 9 -2.88 -5.86 -9.62
CA GLU A 9 -4.28 -5.56 -9.29
C GLU A 9 -4.72 -4.18 -9.80
N ALA A 10 -3.86 -3.16 -9.66
CA ALA A 10 -4.18 -1.79 -10.06
C ALA A 10 -4.37 -1.68 -11.56
N THR A 11 -3.51 -2.34 -12.34
CA THR A 11 -3.59 -2.44 -13.79
C THR A 11 -4.82 -3.20 -14.26
N CYS A 12 -5.15 -4.30 -13.61
CA CYS A 12 -6.36 -5.07 -13.92
C CYS A 12 -7.64 -4.23 -13.71
N GLY A 13 -7.68 -3.39 -12.69
CA GLY A 13 -8.78 -2.44 -12.49
C GLY A 13 -8.97 -1.49 -13.67
N GLN A 14 -7.87 -1.01 -14.26
CA GLN A 14 -7.91 -0.16 -15.45
C GLN A 14 -8.49 -0.90 -16.68
N MET A 15 -8.17 -2.20 -16.84
CA MET A 15 -8.71 -3.01 -17.92
C MET A 15 -10.24 -3.16 -17.83
N VAL A 16 -10.78 -3.36 -16.63
CA VAL A 16 -12.24 -3.40 -16.42
C VAL A 16 -12.89 -2.09 -16.84
N TYR A 17 -12.30 -0.97 -16.44
CA TYR A 17 -12.78 0.36 -16.81
C TYR A 17 -12.72 0.57 -18.33
N LEU A 18 -11.56 0.35 -18.96
CA LEU A 18 -11.39 0.55 -20.41
C LEU A 18 -12.34 -0.31 -21.23
N TYR A 19 -12.47 -1.60 -20.89
CA TYR A 19 -13.40 -2.48 -21.57
C TYR A 19 -14.84 -1.98 -21.44
N ASN A 20 -15.28 -1.63 -20.21
CA ASN A 20 -16.63 -1.15 -20.00
C ASN A 20 -16.92 0.15 -20.76
N GLU A 21 -16.01 1.11 -20.71
CA GLU A 21 -16.19 2.38 -21.40
C GLU A 21 -16.20 2.19 -22.91
N THR A 22 -15.18 1.57 -23.47
CA THR A 22 -15.05 1.44 -24.92
C THR A 22 -16.15 0.54 -25.53
N GLN A 23 -16.41 -0.62 -24.92
CA GLN A 23 -17.30 -1.62 -25.52
C GLN A 23 -18.77 -1.44 -25.12
N VAL A 24 -19.05 -1.00 -23.89
CA VAL A 24 -20.41 -0.92 -23.36
C VAL A 24 -20.99 0.49 -23.48
N ASN A 25 -20.27 1.49 -22.96
CA ASN A 25 -20.78 2.85 -22.91
C ASN A 25 -20.64 3.58 -24.24
N PHE A 26 -19.54 3.38 -24.96
CA PHE A 26 -19.27 3.97 -26.28
C PHE A 26 -19.55 3.00 -27.45
N ALA A 27 -20.09 1.80 -27.19
CA ALA A 27 -20.52 0.84 -28.19
C ALA A 27 -19.45 0.51 -29.25
N GLY A 28 -18.21 0.24 -28.80
CA GLY A 28 -17.05 -0.09 -29.64
C GLY A 28 -16.32 1.12 -30.24
N ARG A 29 -16.83 2.36 -30.04
CA ARG A 29 -16.19 3.59 -30.57
C ARG A 29 -15.06 4.05 -29.61
N THR A 30 -13.93 3.35 -29.70
CA THR A 30 -12.77 3.59 -28.82
C THR A 30 -12.20 5.00 -28.98
N ASP A 31 -12.12 5.51 -30.21
CA ASP A 31 -11.68 6.87 -30.54
C ASP A 31 -12.57 7.95 -29.89
N ALA A 32 -13.88 7.77 -29.95
CA ALA A 32 -14.83 8.69 -29.34
C ALA A 32 -14.69 8.72 -27.81
N PHE A 33 -14.44 7.56 -27.18
CA PHE A 33 -14.16 7.49 -25.75
C PHE A 33 -12.89 8.25 -25.40
N PHE A 34 -11.78 8.01 -26.11
CA PHE A 34 -10.52 8.69 -25.87
C PHE A 34 -10.66 10.20 -26.04
N ALA A 35 -11.30 10.65 -27.11
CA ALA A 35 -11.53 12.08 -27.35
C ALA A 35 -12.39 12.74 -26.26
N ALA A 36 -13.40 12.03 -25.73
CA ALA A 36 -14.26 12.54 -24.67
C ALA A 36 -13.57 12.57 -23.30
N MET A 37 -12.67 11.61 -23.03
CA MET A 37 -12.02 11.48 -21.73
C MET A 37 -10.69 12.21 -21.63
N ALA A 38 -10.00 12.49 -22.74
CA ALA A 38 -8.80 13.29 -22.73
C ALA A 38 -9.06 14.68 -22.16
N ARG A 39 -8.24 15.12 -21.21
CA ARG A 39 -8.35 16.46 -20.65
C ARG A 39 -7.80 17.51 -21.63
N PRO A 40 -8.59 18.56 -21.93
CA PRO A 40 -8.15 19.59 -22.86
C PRO A 40 -6.98 20.44 -22.34
N ASP A 41 -6.80 20.50 -21.02
CA ASP A 41 -5.75 21.25 -20.34
C ASP A 41 -4.47 20.41 -20.07
N ARG A 42 -4.48 19.12 -20.46
CA ARG A 42 -3.29 18.27 -20.28
C ARG A 42 -2.21 18.62 -21.31
N PRO A 43 -0.98 18.92 -20.89
CA PRO A 43 0.14 19.07 -21.80
C PRO A 43 0.40 17.77 -22.55
N LEU A 44 0.50 17.85 -23.87
CA LEU A 44 0.84 16.73 -24.72
C LEU A 44 2.35 16.61 -24.86
N ALA A 45 2.88 15.39 -24.79
CA ALA A 45 4.26 15.12 -25.18
C ALA A 45 4.41 15.24 -26.73
N PRO A 46 5.64 15.41 -27.25
CA PRO A 46 5.87 15.59 -28.68
C PRO A 46 5.33 14.46 -29.57
N ASP A 47 5.23 13.25 -28.99
CA ASP A 47 4.72 12.03 -29.64
C ASP A 47 3.23 11.77 -29.37
N GLU A 48 2.57 12.60 -28.57
CA GLU A 48 1.15 12.47 -28.24
C GLU A 48 0.26 13.29 -29.21
N GLN A 49 -0.89 12.73 -29.54
CA GLN A 49 -1.94 13.41 -30.32
C GLN A 49 -3.17 13.69 -29.45
N ALA A 50 -3.73 14.88 -29.57
CA ALA A 50 -4.93 15.27 -28.83
C ALA A 50 -6.09 14.31 -29.12
N GLY A 51 -6.77 13.84 -28.07
CA GLY A 51 -7.90 12.93 -28.17
C GLY A 51 -7.54 11.47 -28.52
N LYS A 52 -6.27 11.15 -28.78
CA LYS A 52 -5.82 9.77 -29.05
C LYS A 52 -5.03 9.15 -27.90
N THR A 53 -4.85 9.87 -26.81
CA THR A 53 -4.09 9.39 -25.66
C THR A 53 -4.82 9.66 -24.35
N LEU A 54 -4.71 8.74 -23.40
CA LEU A 54 -5.23 8.88 -22.03
C LEU A 54 -4.16 8.45 -21.02
N ARG A 55 -4.08 9.18 -19.91
CA ARG A 55 -3.30 8.76 -18.72
C ARG A 55 -4.28 8.39 -17.62
N ILE A 56 -4.33 7.12 -17.30
CA ILE A 56 -5.22 6.58 -16.25
C ILE A 56 -4.37 6.21 -15.05
N ALA A 57 -4.71 6.79 -13.91
CA ALA A 57 -4.21 6.37 -12.62
C ALA A 57 -5.19 5.41 -11.95
N SER A 58 -4.69 4.43 -11.23
CA SER A 58 -5.48 3.58 -10.33
C SER A 58 -4.81 3.48 -8.98
N ILE A 59 -5.56 3.76 -7.92
CA ILE A 59 -5.16 3.53 -6.52
C ILE A 59 -5.94 2.34 -6.01
N ASP A 60 -5.22 1.26 -5.66
CA ASP A 60 -5.78 0.09 -4.99
C ASP A 60 -5.41 0.13 -3.51
N ILE A 61 -6.42 0.25 -2.64
CA ILE A 61 -6.23 0.21 -1.20
C ILE A 61 -6.61 -1.19 -0.71
N GLY A 62 -5.60 -2.05 -0.57
CA GLY A 62 -5.74 -3.41 -0.06
C GLY A 62 -5.89 -3.49 1.46
N GLY A 63 -5.63 -4.68 2.02
CA GLY A 63 -5.52 -4.87 3.47
C GLY A 63 -4.19 -4.36 4.02
N GLY A 64 -3.07 -4.77 3.43
CA GLY A 64 -1.71 -4.46 3.89
C GLY A 64 -0.91 -3.53 3.00
N THR A 65 -1.34 -3.26 1.75
CA THR A 65 -0.68 -2.35 0.81
C THR A 65 -1.66 -1.41 0.14
N THR A 66 -1.16 -0.23 -0.21
CA THR A 66 -1.84 0.72 -1.09
C THR A 66 -0.96 0.92 -2.31
N ASP A 67 -1.46 0.57 -3.48
CA ASP A 67 -0.72 0.54 -4.72
C ASP A 67 -1.25 1.60 -5.69
N LEU A 68 -0.33 2.34 -6.34
CA LEU A 68 -0.62 3.26 -7.43
C LEU A 68 0.01 2.75 -8.71
N ALA A 69 -0.78 2.68 -9.77
CA ALA A 69 -0.29 2.51 -11.13
C ALA A 69 -0.79 3.65 -12.02
N ILE A 70 0.09 4.21 -12.84
CA ILE A 70 -0.27 5.21 -13.86
C ILE A 70 0.14 4.65 -15.21
N THR A 71 -0.83 4.48 -16.09
CA THR A 71 -0.61 3.95 -17.43
C THR A 71 -1.03 4.98 -18.48
N HIS A 72 -0.17 5.17 -19.45
CA HIS A 72 -0.46 5.91 -20.67
C HIS A 72 -1.01 4.94 -21.71
N TYR A 73 -2.16 5.27 -22.23
CA TYR A 73 -2.81 4.54 -23.31
C TYR A 73 -2.81 5.38 -24.57
N SER A 74 -2.38 4.83 -25.68
CA SER A 74 -2.42 5.47 -26.99
C SER A 74 -3.19 4.61 -27.99
N LEU A 75 -3.86 5.28 -28.91
CA LEU A 75 -4.51 4.61 -30.04
C LEU A 75 -3.57 4.54 -31.23
N ASP A 76 -3.55 3.38 -31.90
CA ASP A 76 -2.90 3.27 -33.20
C ASP A 76 -3.71 3.97 -34.32
N ASP A 77 -3.18 3.97 -35.54
CA ASP A 77 -3.83 4.55 -36.72
C ASP A 77 -4.82 3.57 -37.41
N GLY A 78 -5.34 2.60 -36.68
CA GLY A 78 -6.38 1.69 -37.14
C GLY A 78 -7.64 2.44 -37.62
N VAL A 79 -8.41 1.81 -38.50
CA VAL A 79 -9.61 2.40 -39.11
C VAL A 79 -10.87 1.71 -38.58
N GLY A 80 -11.86 2.50 -38.19
CA GLY A 80 -13.15 2.01 -37.71
C GLY A 80 -13.05 1.30 -36.36
N ASN A 81 -13.63 0.10 -36.24
CA ASN A 81 -13.62 -0.68 -34.99
C ASN A 81 -12.33 -1.45 -34.74
N ASN A 82 -11.31 -1.32 -35.60
CA ASN A 82 -10.03 -2.04 -35.49
C ASN A 82 -8.92 -1.20 -34.87
N ILE A 83 -9.28 -0.16 -34.13
CA ILE A 83 -8.32 0.69 -33.42
C ILE A 83 -7.76 -0.06 -32.22
N LYS A 84 -6.44 -0.19 -32.16
CA LYS A 84 -5.74 -0.90 -31.09
C LYS A 84 -5.32 0.06 -29.98
N ILE A 85 -5.50 -0.36 -28.75
CA ILE A 85 -5.06 0.36 -27.55
C ILE A 85 -3.67 -0.17 -27.16
N ASN A 86 -2.69 0.72 -27.11
CA ASN A 86 -1.34 0.42 -26.70
C ASN A 86 -1.07 1.02 -25.32
N PRO A 87 -0.86 0.21 -24.27
CA PRO A 87 -0.51 0.68 -22.93
C PRO A 87 1.00 0.92 -22.81
N ARG A 88 1.36 1.90 -22.00
CA ARG A 88 2.73 2.12 -21.50
C ARG A 88 2.66 2.51 -20.03
N LEU A 89 3.21 1.68 -19.16
CA LEU A 89 3.27 1.99 -17.74
C LEU A 89 4.21 3.18 -17.51
N LEU A 90 3.74 4.24 -16.84
CA LEU A 90 4.51 5.45 -16.55
C LEU A 90 5.03 5.47 -15.11
N PHE A 91 4.26 4.91 -14.18
CA PHE A 91 4.57 4.93 -12.76
C PHE A 91 3.90 3.76 -12.05
N ARG A 92 4.60 3.17 -11.10
CA ARG A 92 4.06 2.17 -10.18
C ARG A 92 4.78 2.28 -8.84
N GLU A 93 4.03 2.34 -7.75
CA GLU A 93 4.57 2.34 -6.40
C GLU A 93 3.57 1.72 -5.44
N GLY A 94 4.08 1.05 -4.38
CA GLY A 94 3.29 0.43 -3.34
C GLY A 94 3.73 0.88 -1.95
N PHE A 95 2.78 1.19 -1.09
CA PHE A 95 3.00 1.60 0.29
C PHE A 95 2.46 0.55 1.25
N LYS A 96 3.20 0.29 2.33
CA LYS A 96 2.79 -0.61 3.42
C LYS A 96 1.88 0.11 4.43
N VAL A 97 0.93 0.88 3.95
CA VAL A 97 -0.11 1.55 4.75
C VAL A 97 -1.43 1.33 4.03
N ALA A 98 -2.38 0.66 4.66
CA ALA A 98 -3.61 0.26 4.00
C ALA A 98 -4.77 0.00 4.98
N GLY A 99 -5.70 -0.88 4.62
CA GLY A 99 -6.91 -1.17 5.39
C GLY A 99 -6.67 -1.63 6.82
N ASP A 100 -5.61 -2.40 7.06
CA ASP A 100 -5.31 -2.90 8.40
C ASP A 100 -4.74 -1.81 9.31
N ASP A 101 -4.07 -0.79 8.74
CA ASP A 101 -3.64 0.39 9.49
C ASP A 101 -4.83 1.29 9.81
N ILE A 102 -5.77 1.46 8.87
CA ILE A 102 -7.03 2.15 9.14
C ILE A 102 -7.80 1.46 10.27
N LEU A 103 -7.85 0.13 10.26
CA LEU A 103 -8.50 -0.65 11.29
C LEU A 103 -7.82 -0.45 12.66
N LEU A 104 -6.49 -0.49 12.71
CA LEU A 104 -5.74 -0.24 13.93
C LEU A 104 -5.99 1.17 14.47
N ASP A 105 -5.91 2.19 13.63
CA ASP A 105 -6.18 3.58 14.00
C ASP A 105 -7.60 3.76 14.54
N ALA A 106 -8.60 3.12 13.91
CA ALA A 106 -9.99 3.15 14.38
C ALA A 106 -10.12 2.49 15.77
N ILE A 107 -9.46 1.36 16.00
CA ILE A 107 -9.43 0.70 17.31
C ILE A 107 -8.77 1.61 18.35
N GLN A 108 -7.61 2.17 18.05
CA GLN A 108 -6.83 2.99 18.97
C GLN A 108 -7.52 4.29 19.34
N GLN A 109 -8.21 4.92 18.40
CA GLN A 109 -8.80 6.25 18.62
C GLN A 109 -10.25 6.21 19.12
N PHE A 110 -10.97 5.13 18.86
CA PHE A 110 -12.42 5.09 19.12
C PHE A 110 -12.85 3.96 20.06
N ILE A 111 -12.11 2.82 20.11
CA ILE A 111 -12.49 1.68 20.96
C ILE A 111 -11.65 1.64 22.23
N LEU A 112 -10.31 1.70 22.12
CA LEU A 112 -9.44 1.62 23.30
C LEU A 112 -9.68 2.72 24.35
N PRO A 113 -9.98 3.98 23.99
CA PRO A 113 -10.31 4.99 25.00
C PRO A 113 -11.54 4.64 25.85
N ALA A 114 -12.56 4.03 25.25
CA ALA A 114 -13.74 3.58 26.01
C ALA A 114 -13.41 2.39 26.93
N VAL A 115 -12.56 1.47 26.48
CA VAL A 115 -12.06 0.36 27.31
C VAL A 115 -11.25 0.89 28.48
N GLN A 116 -10.37 1.86 28.25
CA GLN A 116 -9.60 2.49 29.34
C GLN A 116 -10.54 3.17 30.37
N GLN A 117 -11.52 3.92 29.89
CA GLN A 117 -12.53 4.53 30.78
C GLN A 117 -13.30 3.48 31.58
N ALA A 118 -13.62 2.32 30.98
CA ALA A 118 -14.26 1.22 31.71
C ALA A 118 -13.34 0.63 32.78
N PHE A 119 -12.05 0.54 32.56
CA PHE A 119 -11.06 0.13 33.58
C PHE A 119 -11.00 1.13 34.74
N GLU A 120 -10.97 2.43 34.42
CA GLU A 120 -10.99 3.50 35.41
C GLU A 120 -12.30 3.47 36.23
N ALA A 121 -13.45 3.28 35.58
CA ALA A 121 -14.75 3.17 36.24
C ALA A 121 -14.87 1.92 37.13
N ALA A 122 -14.17 0.86 36.79
CA ALA A 122 -14.07 -0.35 37.64
C ALA A 122 -13.16 -0.17 38.87
N GLY A 123 -12.42 0.94 38.96
CA GLY A 123 -11.52 1.23 40.10
C GLY A 123 -10.04 1.00 39.83
N VAL A 124 -9.63 0.74 38.60
CA VAL A 124 -8.20 0.58 38.27
C VAL A 124 -7.51 1.94 38.31
N SER A 125 -6.64 2.16 39.28
CA SER A 125 -5.95 3.45 39.50
C SER A 125 -4.88 3.76 38.44
N ALA A 126 -4.29 2.75 37.81
CA ALA A 126 -3.27 2.87 36.80
C ALA A 126 -3.73 2.27 35.45
N ALA A 127 -4.93 2.63 34.99
CA ALA A 127 -5.53 2.08 33.77
C ALA A 127 -4.64 2.15 32.53
N PRO A 128 -3.90 3.26 32.21
CA PRO A 128 -2.97 3.27 31.10
C PRO A 128 -1.85 2.21 31.17
N ALA A 129 -1.32 1.97 32.36
CA ALA A 129 -0.28 0.95 32.55
C ALA A 129 -0.84 -0.47 32.39
N LEU A 130 -2.07 -0.70 32.82
CA LEU A 130 -2.77 -1.96 32.61
C LEU A 130 -3.10 -2.17 31.12
N MET A 131 -3.56 -1.12 30.41
CA MET A 131 -3.77 -1.14 28.96
C MET A 131 -2.49 -1.50 28.20
N ASP A 132 -1.36 -0.87 28.53
CA ASP A 132 -0.07 -1.21 27.93
C ASP A 132 0.36 -2.66 28.24
N ARG A 133 0.11 -3.15 29.46
CA ARG A 133 0.40 -4.53 29.84
C ARG A 133 -0.45 -5.56 29.09
N LEU A 134 -1.73 -5.29 28.89
CA LEU A 134 -2.68 -6.20 28.24
C LEU A 134 -2.61 -6.12 26.71
N PHE A 135 -2.45 -4.94 26.14
CA PHE A 135 -2.64 -4.68 24.71
C PHE A 135 -1.46 -3.98 24.03
N GLY A 136 -0.47 -3.55 24.81
CA GLY A 136 0.76 -2.94 24.32
C GLY A 136 1.75 -3.97 23.81
N ASN A 137 2.87 -3.44 23.37
CA ASN A 137 3.93 -4.23 22.82
C ASN A 137 4.88 -4.72 23.89
N GLU A 138 5.54 -5.66 23.59
CA GLU A 138 6.57 -5.90 22.60
C GLU A 138 7.82 -6.34 23.30
N GLY A 139 8.30 -7.49 22.92
CA GLY A 139 9.51 -8.04 23.48
C GLY A 139 9.40 -8.47 24.93
N ARG A 140 8.23 -8.36 25.55
CA ARG A 140 7.98 -8.96 26.87
C ARG A 140 7.90 -10.48 26.68
N MET A 141 8.97 -11.15 27.04
CA MET A 141 9.00 -12.61 27.12
C MET A 141 8.23 -13.10 28.37
N ASP A 142 6.96 -12.69 28.48
CA ASP A 142 6.11 -13.01 29.64
C ASP A 142 5.16 -14.20 29.38
N GLY A 143 5.27 -14.84 28.22
CA GLY A 143 4.41 -15.96 27.84
C GLY A 143 2.97 -15.58 27.47
N LEU A 144 2.60 -14.29 27.49
CA LEU A 144 1.24 -13.80 27.26
C LEU A 144 1.00 -13.33 25.81
N SER A 145 2.01 -13.41 24.94
CA SER A 145 1.92 -12.95 23.54
C SER A 145 0.76 -13.59 22.77
N THR A 146 0.53 -14.89 22.96
CA THR A 146 -0.58 -15.60 22.33
C THR A 146 -1.95 -15.09 22.81
N LEU A 147 -2.09 -14.79 24.11
CA LEU A 147 -3.35 -14.28 24.64
C LEU A 147 -3.62 -12.84 24.18
N ARG A 148 -2.58 -11.99 24.06
CA ARG A 148 -2.69 -10.65 23.47
C ARG A 148 -3.13 -10.74 22.01
N GLN A 149 -2.51 -11.60 21.22
CA GLN A 149 -2.91 -11.83 19.84
C GLN A 149 -4.34 -12.32 19.75
N GLN A 150 -4.74 -13.30 20.57
CA GLN A 150 -6.12 -13.78 20.58
C GLN A 150 -7.13 -12.70 21.03
N ALA A 151 -6.79 -11.83 21.98
CA ALA A 151 -7.61 -10.69 22.35
C ALA A 151 -7.79 -9.71 21.18
N ALA A 152 -6.72 -9.38 20.48
CA ALA A 152 -6.77 -8.54 19.27
C ALA A 152 -7.68 -9.18 18.20
N LEU A 153 -7.51 -10.47 17.92
CA LEU A 153 -8.25 -11.18 16.86
C LEU A 153 -9.74 -11.43 17.22
N GLN A 154 -10.05 -11.72 18.50
CA GLN A 154 -11.40 -12.15 18.89
C GLN A 154 -12.28 -10.98 19.37
N ILE A 155 -11.70 -9.88 19.84
CA ILE A 155 -12.44 -8.74 20.39
C ILE A 155 -12.23 -7.50 19.54
N PHE A 156 -11.01 -6.98 19.46
CA PHE A 156 -10.76 -5.65 18.92
C PHE A 156 -10.87 -5.57 17.39
N MET A 157 -10.34 -6.55 16.69
CA MET A 157 -10.47 -6.60 15.22
C MET A 157 -11.94 -6.73 14.78
N PRO A 158 -12.76 -7.65 15.33
CA PRO A 158 -14.18 -7.71 14.99
C PRO A 158 -14.94 -6.42 15.33
N ALA A 159 -14.71 -5.83 16.51
CA ALA A 159 -15.32 -4.57 16.90
C ALA A 159 -14.92 -3.41 15.97
N GLY A 160 -13.64 -3.29 15.65
CA GLY A 160 -13.16 -2.30 14.68
C GLY A 160 -13.73 -2.51 13.27
N ARG A 161 -13.88 -3.76 12.83
CA ARG A 161 -14.55 -4.08 11.55
C ARG A 161 -16.03 -3.72 11.57
N ALA A 162 -16.73 -3.91 12.68
CA ALA A 162 -18.11 -3.49 12.83
C ALA A 162 -18.22 -1.95 12.75
N LEU A 163 -17.33 -1.23 13.44
CA LEU A 163 -17.25 0.24 13.36
C LEU A 163 -16.99 0.71 11.92
N LEU A 164 -15.97 0.16 11.23
CA LEU A 164 -15.67 0.53 9.86
C LEU A 164 -16.78 0.11 8.88
N GLY A 165 -17.47 -1.01 9.15
CA GLY A 165 -18.65 -1.43 8.38
C GLY A 165 -19.81 -0.45 8.48
N ALA A 166 -20.10 0.06 9.67
CA ALA A 166 -21.09 1.13 9.86
C ALA A 166 -20.64 2.43 9.17
N TYR A 167 -19.35 2.72 9.18
CA TYR A 167 -18.79 3.89 8.51
C TYR A 167 -18.80 3.80 6.98
N GLU A 168 -18.76 2.61 6.39
CA GLU A 168 -18.92 2.44 4.93
C GLU A 168 -20.26 3.01 4.43
N GLU A 169 -21.31 2.88 5.24
CA GLU A 169 -22.68 3.36 4.92
C GLU A 169 -22.96 4.78 5.44
N TYR A 170 -21.97 5.43 6.05
CA TYR A 170 -22.15 6.74 6.66
C TYR A 170 -22.35 7.85 5.61
N ASP A 171 -23.44 8.62 5.78
CA ASP A 171 -23.66 9.86 5.05
C ASP A 171 -23.02 11.03 5.81
N PRO A 172 -22.00 11.72 5.27
CA PRO A 172 -21.37 12.88 5.92
C PRO A 172 -22.34 14.03 6.23
N LEU A 173 -23.53 14.05 5.64
CA LEU A 173 -24.58 15.02 5.97
C LEU A 173 -25.36 14.66 7.24
N ASP A 174 -25.29 13.40 7.68
CA ASP A 174 -25.93 12.96 8.93
C ASP A 174 -24.99 13.11 10.12
N SER A 175 -25.01 14.28 10.74
CA SER A 175 -24.20 14.57 11.94
C SER A 175 -24.62 13.80 13.20
N ARG A 176 -25.74 13.07 13.17
CA ARG A 176 -26.29 12.33 14.32
C ARG A 176 -25.97 10.84 14.27
N ALA A 177 -25.44 10.36 13.15
CA ALA A 177 -25.09 8.95 13.01
C ALA A 177 -24.03 8.54 14.05
N GLU A 178 -24.39 7.59 14.90
CA GLU A 178 -23.53 7.07 15.96
C GLU A 178 -23.71 5.56 16.15
N ILE A 179 -22.71 4.93 16.71
CA ILE A 179 -22.79 3.58 17.26
C ILE A 179 -22.96 3.74 18.77
N ALA A 180 -24.08 3.26 19.31
CA ALA A 180 -24.34 3.20 20.75
C ALA A 180 -24.63 1.73 21.10
N ALA A 181 -23.64 1.01 21.61
CA ALA A 181 -23.71 -0.44 21.87
C ALA A 181 -22.70 -0.83 22.96
N SER A 182 -22.83 -2.03 23.52
CA SER A 182 -21.73 -2.60 24.29
C SER A 182 -20.65 -3.19 23.35
N LEU A 183 -19.43 -3.33 23.84
CA LEU A 183 -18.34 -3.95 23.05
C LEU A 183 -18.73 -5.35 22.58
N GLY A 184 -19.42 -6.12 23.43
CA GLY A 184 -19.91 -7.46 23.11
C GLY A 184 -20.91 -7.50 21.97
N ASP A 185 -21.76 -6.47 21.84
CA ASP A 185 -22.78 -6.39 20.77
C ASP A 185 -22.18 -6.21 19.38
N LEU A 186 -20.95 -5.73 19.30
CA LEU A 186 -20.22 -5.57 18.03
C LEU A 186 -19.54 -6.85 17.55
N LEU A 187 -19.50 -7.89 18.38
CA LEU A 187 -18.78 -9.13 18.05
C LEU A 187 -19.71 -10.12 17.34
N PRO A 188 -19.28 -10.75 16.22
CA PRO A 188 -20.07 -11.74 15.51
C PRO A 188 -20.21 -13.06 16.28
N GLN A 189 -19.30 -13.31 17.23
CA GLN A 189 -19.29 -14.48 18.11
C GLN A 189 -18.59 -14.16 19.42
N PRO A 190 -18.95 -14.79 20.55
CA PRO A 190 -18.29 -14.53 21.82
C PRO A 190 -16.83 -15.00 21.79
N PRO A 191 -15.91 -14.25 22.44
CA PRO A 191 -14.52 -14.66 22.61
C PRO A 191 -14.39 -15.92 23.46
N THR A 192 -13.26 -16.59 23.35
CA THR A 192 -13.00 -17.79 24.16
C THR A 192 -12.91 -17.44 25.65
N PRO A 193 -13.32 -18.37 26.56
CA PRO A 193 -13.22 -18.13 28.02
C PRO A 193 -11.83 -17.77 28.49
N GLN A 194 -10.78 -18.29 27.82
CA GLN A 194 -9.37 -17.99 28.16
C GLN A 194 -9.04 -16.51 27.88
N VAL A 195 -9.52 -15.95 26.77
CA VAL A 195 -9.29 -14.54 26.41
C VAL A 195 -10.05 -13.63 27.38
N LEU A 196 -11.28 -13.97 27.74
CA LEU A 196 -12.06 -13.21 28.71
C LEU A 196 -11.42 -13.27 30.11
N ALA A 197 -11.00 -14.44 30.55
CA ALA A 197 -10.30 -14.62 31.85
C ALA A 197 -8.97 -13.84 31.90
N PHE A 198 -8.25 -13.80 30.76
CA PHE A 198 -6.99 -13.02 30.67
C PHE A 198 -7.23 -11.53 30.90
N ILE A 199 -8.26 -10.95 30.33
CA ILE A 199 -8.52 -9.50 30.45
C ILE A 199 -9.26 -9.20 31.75
N ASN A 200 -10.40 -9.86 31.98
CA ASN A 200 -11.24 -9.60 33.15
C ASN A 200 -10.50 -9.89 34.45
N GLY A 201 -9.75 -11.01 34.50
CA GLY A 201 -8.97 -11.38 35.70
C GLY A 201 -7.88 -10.38 36.06
N GLU A 202 -7.22 -9.73 35.10
CA GLU A 202 -6.25 -8.68 35.40
C GLU A 202 -6.95 -7.41 35.90
N VAL A 203 -8.06 -7.01 35.27
CA VAL A 203 -8.82 -5.82 35.69
C VAL A 203 -9.45 -6.06 37.07
N GLN A 204 -10.07 -7.19 37.31
CA GLN A 204 -10.69 -7.57 38.60
C GLN A 204 -9.68 -7.57 39.75
N ARG A 205 -8.45 -8.07 39.48
CA ARG A 205 -7.35 -8.06 40.45
C ARG A 205 -6.88 -6.64 40.79
N GLU A 206 -6.73 -5.79 39.81
CA GLU A 206 -6.27 -4.40 40.01
C GLU A 206 -7.36 -3.52 40.66
N ALA A 207 -8.63 -3.81 40.33
CA ALA A 207 -9.80 -3.09 40.87
C ALA A 207 -10.29 -3.61 42.24
N ASP A 208 -9.73 -4.74 42.70
CA ASP A 208 -10.23 -5.48 43.88
C ASP A 208 -11.76 -5.72 43.83
N SER A 209 -12.27 -6.14 42.67
CA SER A 209 -13.68 -6.31 42.38
C SER A 209 -13.93 -7.36 41.30
N ASP A 210 -14.81 -8.31 41.56
CA ASP A 210 -15.19 -9.36 40.61
C ASP A 210 -16.26 -8.93 39.57
N ALA A 211 -16.68 -7.66 39.58
CA ALA A 211 -17.84 -7.21 38.79
C ALA A 211 -17.51 -6.79 37.36
N PHE A 212 -16.22 -6.66 37.00
CA PHE A 212 -15.83 -6.19 35.68
C PHE A 212 -15.91 -7.26 34.61
N GLU A 213 -16.57 -6.91 33.50
CA GLU A 213 -16.59 -7.71 32.26
C GLU A 213 -16.36 -6.81 31.04
N ILE A 214 -15.28 -7.06 30.29
CA ILE A 214 -14.88 -6.23 29.14
C ILE A 214 -15.98 -6.12 28.09
N LEU A 215 -16.77 -7.17 27.87
CA LEU A 215 -17.85 -7.18 26.87
C LEU A 215 -18.98 -6.19 27.19
N HIS A 216 -19.14 -5.81 28.44
CA HIS A 216 -20.12 -4.82 28.88
C HIS A 216 -19.63 -3.36 28.74
N THR A 217 -18.38 -3.15 28.23
CA THR A 217 -17.87 -1.80 28.00
C THR A 217 -18.78 -1.03 27.05
N PRO A 218 -19.35 0.13 27.49
CA PRO A 218 -20.21 0.93 26.63
C PRO A 218 -19.37 1.67 25.57
N LEU A 219 -19.84 1.61 24.35
CA LEU A 219 -19.25 2.35 23.21
C LEU A 219 -20.29 3.34 22.69
N VAL A 220 -19.92 4.61 22.66
CA VAL A 220 -20.67 5.67 22.00
C VAL A 220 -19.73 6.39 21.04
N ILE A 221 -19.84 6.07 19.75
CA ILE A 221 -18.92 6.53 18.71
C ILE A 221 -19.70 7.28 17.65
N ARG A 222 -19.50 8.59 17.54
CA ARG A 222 -20.09 9.39 16.46
C ARG A 222 -19.30 9.17 15.17
N LEU A 223 -19.99 8.79 14.11
CA LEU A 223 -19.35 8.54 12.80
C LEU A 223 -18.77 9.82 12.18
N ALA A 224 -19.32 10.99 12.54
CA ALA A 224 -18.76 12.29 12.18
C ALA A 224 -17.34 12.51 12.74
N ASP A 225 -17.05 12.01 13.96
CA ASP A 225 -15.71 12.13 14.56
C ASP A 225 -14.70 11.23 13.84
N LEU A 226 -15.10 10.03 13.40
CA LEU A 226 -14.29 9.16 12.57
C LEU A 226 -14.05 9.80 11.19
N HIS A 227 -15.07 10.42 10.59
CA HIS A 227 -14.91 11.15 9.32
C HIS A 227 -13.93 12.32 9.45
N ALA A 228 -14.03 13.11 10.54
CA ALA A 228 -13.09 14.18 10.84
C ALA A 228 -11.66 13.65 11.05
N ALA A 229 -11.49 12.45 11.60
CA ALA A 229 -10.18 11.82 11.77
C ALA A 229 -9.49 11.51 10.43
N PHE A 230 -10.24 11.08 9.41
CA PHE A 230 -9.69 10.92 8.04
C PHE A 230 -9.20 12.26 7.46
N LEU A 231 -9.98 13.32 7.63
CA LEU A 231 -9.65 14.63 7.04
C LEU A 231 -8.53 15.37 7.77
N SER A 232 -8.27 15.03 9.04
CA SER A 232 -7.27 15.68 9.90
C SER A 232 -5.98 14.87 10.07
N ASP A 233 -5.71 13.90 9.21
CA ASP A 233 -4.53 13.00 9.27
C ASP A 233 -4.36 12.20 10.56
N ARG A 234 -5.39 12.08 11.35
CA ARG A 234 -5.36 11.19 12.51
C ARG A 234 -5.45 9.71 12.10
N ILE A 235 -5.96 9.43 10.92
CA ILE A 235 -5.88 8.11 10.28
C ILE A 235 -4.67 8.10 9.35
N GLY A 236 -3.71 7.20 9.58
CA GLY A 236 -2.38 7.20 8.97
C GLY A 236 -2.35 7.10 7.44
N ILE A 237 -3.41 6.57 6.82
CA ILE A 237 -3.52 6.51 5.35
C ILE A 237 -3.57 7.91 4.70
N GLY A 238 -3.96 8.94 5.43
CA GLY A 238 -4.07 10.31 4.90
C GLY A 238 -2.76 10.81 4.29
N ARG A 239 -1.65 10.56 4.97
CA ARG A 239 -0.31 10.92 4.47
C ARG A 239 0.04 10.17 3.16
N CYS A 240 -0.25 8.88 3.09
CA CYS A 240 -0.05 8.08 1.89
C CYS A 240 -0.87 8.64 0.72
N LEU A 241 -2.16 8.88 0.92
CA LEU A 241 -3.04 9.40 -0.12
C LEU A 241 -2.63 10.78 -0.62
N ARG A 242 -2.06 11.65 0.23
CA ARG A 242 -1.50 12.95 -0.23
C ARG A 242 -0.35 12.75 -1.19
N LEU A 243 0.61 11.90 -0.85
CA LEU A 243 1.74 11.60 -1.73
C LEU A 243 1.25 11.03 -3.07
N LEU A 244 0.31 10.10 -3.03
CA LEU A 244 -0.27 9.52 -4.25
C LEU A 244 -1.01 10.57 -5.09
N ALA A 245 -1.75 11.49 -4.45
CA ALA A 245 -2.44 12.58 -5.13
C ALA A 245 -1.44 13.54 -5.82
N GLU A 246 -0.31 13.85 -5.18
CA GLU A 246 0.76 14.66 -5.79
C GLU A 246 1.31 14.00 -7.06
N VAL A 247 1.53 12.67 -7.04
CA VAL A 247 2.00 11.93 -8.22
C VAL A 247 0.95 11.93 -9.33
N VAL A 248 -0.31 11.68 -9.01
CA VAL A 248 -1.41 11.71 -9.98
C VAL A 248 -1.50 13.08 -10.66
N ALA A 249 -1.32 14.17 -9.90
CA ALA A 249 -1.28 15.53 -10.42
C ALA A 249 -0.02 15.77 -11.27
N LEU A 250 1.16 15.32 -10.83
CA LEU A 250 2.45 15.46 -11.55
C LEU A 250 2.37 14.81 -12.93
N TYR A 251 1.79 13.61 -13.02
CA TYR A 251 1.61 12.90 -14.29
C TYR A 251 0.43 13.44 -15.12
N THR A 252 -0.27 14.46 -14.64
CA THR A 252 -1.41 15.09 -15.35
C THR A 252 -2.41 14.06 -15.87
N CYS A 253 -2.83 13.14 -14.99
CA CYS A 253 -3.73 12.06 -15.36
C CYS A 253 -5.09 12.58 -15.84
N ASP A 254 -5.74 11.81 -16.72
CA ASP A 254 -7.08 12.11 -17.23
C ASP A 254 -8.18 11.54 -16.33
N VAL A 255 -7.92 10.39 -15.71
CA VAL A 255 -8.86 9.65 -14.86
C VAL A 255 -8.10 9.04 -13.67
N LEU A 256 -8.73 9.03 -12.50
CA LEU A 256 -8.29 8.29 -11.32
C LEU A 256 -9.33 7.24 -10.94
N LEU A 257 -8.95 5.98 -10.97
CA LEU A 257 -9.76 4.87 -10.50
C LEU A 257 -9.42 4.55 -9.05
N LEU A 258 -10.43 4.28 -8.23
CA LEU A 258 -10.25 3.84 -6.85
C LEU A 258 -10.78 2.43 -6.72
N THR A 259 -9.93 1.53 -6.22
CA THR A 259 -10.27 0.12 -5.99
C THR A 259 -9.80 -0.33 -4.60
N GLY A 260 -10.12 -1.58 -4.25
CA GLY A 260 -9.93 -2.07 -2.90
C GLY A 260 -11.06 -1.68 -1.94
N ARG A 261 -11.26 -2.46 -0.87
CA ARG A 261 -12.40 -2.22 0.05
C ARG A 261 -12.33 -0.87 0.78
N PRO A 262 -11.18 -0.42 1.30
CA PRO A 262 -11.10 0.88 1.96
C PRO A 262 -11.42 2.09 1.08
N ALA A 263 -11.37 1.95 -0.26
CA ALA A 263 -11.83 3.00 -1.18
C ALA A 263 -13.34 3.34 -1.03
N ARG A 264 -14.11 2.47 -0.35
CA ARG A 264 -15.51 2.70 0.01
C ARG A 264 -15.69 3.74 1.12
N PHE A 265 -14.71 3.91 1.99
CA PHE A 265 -14.84 4.81 3.12
C PHE A 265 -15.09 6.26 2.67
N PRO A 266 -16.16 6.91 3.17
CA PRO A 266 -16.47 8.29 2.82
C PRO A 266 -15.29 9.25 3.06
N GLY A 267 -14.47 9.01 4.09
CA GLY A 267 -13.29 9.81 4.41
C GLY A 267 -12.17 9.69 3.37
N VAL A 268 -11.94 8.49 2.82
CA VAL A 268 -10.96 8.29 1.73
C VAL A 268 -11.39 9.06 0.48
N GLN A 269 -12.66 8.94 0.09
CA GLN A 269 -13.20 9.64 -1.08
C GLN A 269 -13.21 11.16 -0.87
N ALA A 270 -13.61 11.62 0.31
CA ALA A 270 -13.63 13.03 0.65
C ALA A 270 -12.21 13.62 0.65
N LEU A 271 -11.23 12.91 1.21
CA LEU A 271 -9.83 13.33 1.22
C LEU A 271 -9.28 13.48 -0.21
N LEU A 272 -9.46 12.48 -1.08
CA LEU A 272 -9.00 12.56 -2.47
C LEU A 272 -9.68 13.68 -3.25
N ARG A 273 -10.98 13.91 -3.01
CA ARG A 273 -11.69 15.06 -3.61
C ARG A 273 -11.18 16.40 -3.07
N HIS A 274 -10.80 16.45 -1.79
CA HIS A 274 -10.22 17.65 -1.17
C HIS A 274 -8.82 17.95 -1.72
N LEU A 275 -7.99 16.94 -1.91
CA LEU A 275 -6.65 17.06 -2.47
C LEU A 275 -6.63 17.46 -3.95
N GLN A 276 -7.74 17.23 -4.65
CA GLN A 276 -7.95 17.61 -6.06
C GLN A 276 -6.81 17.22 -7.02
N PRO A 277 -6.32 15.97 -7.01
CA PRO A 277 -5.33 15.54 -7.99
C PRO A 277 -5.84 15.67 -9.44
N LEU A 278 -7.14 15.59 -9.61
CA LEU A 278 -7.92 15.91 -10.82
C LEU A 278 -9.32 16.41 -10.45
N PRO A 279 -10.12 16.91 -11.44
CA PRO A 279 -11.52 17.26 -11.21
C PRO A 279 -12.30 16.10 -10.58
N ALA A 280 -13.16 16.39 -9.60
CA ALA A 280 -13.88 15.38 -8.81
C ALA A 280 -14.70 14.40 -9.67
N SER A 281 -15.24 14.85 -10.82
CA SER A 281 -15.97 14.00 -11.78
C SER A 281 -15.11 12.94 -12.48
N ARG A 282 -13.79 13.02 -12.33
CA ARG A 282 -12.80 12.12 -12.92
C ARG A 282 -12.14 11.20 -11.89
N ILE A 283 -12.55 11.28 -10.64
CA ILE A 283 -12.19 10.37 -9.55
C ILE A 283 -13.32 9.36 -9.43
N LEU A 284 -13.09 8.13 -9.87
CA LEU A 284 -14.11 7.11 -10.05
C LEU A 284 -13.87 5.92 -9.12
N PRO A 285 -14.65 5.75 -8.06
CA PRO A 285 -14.67 4.50 -7.32
C PRO A 285 -15.19 3.38 -8.22
N LEU A 286 -14.47 2.25 -8.28
CA LEU A 286 -14.92 1.08 -9.04
C LEU A 286 -16.03 0.32 -8.30
N GLU A 287 -16.19 0.52 -7.00
CA GLU A 287 -17.39 0.08 -6.33
C GLU A 287 -18.62 0.88 -6.80
N GLY A 288 -19.71 0.17 -7.00
CA GLY A 288 -20.92 0.78 -7.54
C GLY A 288 -20.80 1.26 -8.99
N TYR A 289 -19.64 1.07 -9.63
CA TYR A 289 -19.42 1.41 -11.04
C TYR A 289 -20.32 0.59 -11.96
N HIS A 290 -20.96 1.26 -12.90
CA HIS A 290 -22.03 0.68 -13.72
C HIS A 290 -21.45 -0.13 -14.87
N THR A 291 -21.62 -1.46 -14.82
CA THR A 291 -21.09 -2.41 -15.81
C THR A 291 -22.17 -3.15 -16.59
N ARG A 292 -23.46 -2.92 -16.25
CA ARG A 292 -24.58 -3.73 -16.77
C ARG A 292 -24.38 -5.21 -16.43
N SER A 293 -24.77 -6.11 -17.32
CA SER A 293 -24.78 -7.57 -17.10
C SER A 293 -23.48 -8.28 -17.49
N TRP A 294 -22.55 -7.61 -18.19
CA TRP A 294 -21.34 -8.28 -18.69
C TRP A 294 -20.37 -8.66 -17.56
N TYR A 295 -20.32 -7.85 -16.49
CA TYR A 295 -19.40 -8.08 -15.38
C TYR A 295 -19.89 -9.26 -14.53
N PRO A 296 -19.10 -10.35 -14.35
CA PRO A 296 -19.60 -11.60 -13.75
C PRO A 296 -20.00 -11.47 -12.28
N PHE A 297 -19.38 -10.55 -11.56
CA PHE A 297 -19.65 -10.31 -10.12
C PHE A 297 -20.47 -9.05 -9.89
N ASN A 298 -21.38 -8.74 -10.80
CA ASN A 298 -22.23 -7.56 -10.66
C ASN A 298 -23.42 -7.82 -9.72
N LYS A 299 -23.85 -6.76 -9.03
CA LYS A 299 -25.10 -6.71 -8.31
C LYS A 299 -25.94 -5.56 -8.89
N ARG A 300 -27.07 -5.89 -9.48
CA ARG A 300 -27.94 -4.91 -10.17
C ARG A 300 -27.20 -4.10 -11.26
N GLY A 301 -26.29 -4.73 -11.99
CA GLY A 301 -25.51 -4.10 -13.06
C GLY A 301 -24.36 -3.21 -12.57
N ARG A 302 -23.95 -3.33 -11.33
CA ARG A 302 -22.83 -2.57 -10.73
C ARG A 302 -21.83 -3.50 -10.09
N ILE A 303 -20.57 -3.08 -10.02
CA ILE A 303 -19.54 -3.78 -9.27
C ILE A 303 -19.88 -3.68 -7.77
N ASP A 304 -20.12 -4.84 -7.14
CA ASP A 304 -20.44 -4.91 -5.70
C ASP A 304 -19.15 -5.02 -4.85
N ASN A 305 -18.18 -5.80 -5.32
CA ASN A 305 -16.91 -5.96 -4.65
C ASN A 305 -15.74 -5.55 -5.57
N PRO A 306 -15.10 -4.42 -5.32
CA PRO A 306 -14.02 -3.91 -6.17
C PRO A 306 -12.80 -4.83 -6.20
N LYS A 307 -12.58 -5.71 -5.21
CA LYS A 307 -11.50 -6.71 -5.27
C LYS A 307 -11.64 -7.70 -6.42
N SER A 308 -12.85 -7.94 -6.91
CA SER A 308 -13.07 -8.80 -8.07
C SER A 308 -12.55 -8.21 -9.38
N THR A 309 -12.22 -6.91 -9.42
CA THR A 309 -11.70 -6.25 -10.63
C THR A 309 -10.32 -6.78 -11.03
N ALA A 310 -9.50 -7.20 -10.06
CA ALA A 310 -8.22 -7.86 -10.35
C ALA A 310 -8.39 -9.12 -11.18
N ALA A 311 -9.27 -10.04 -10.75
CA ALA A 311 -9.51 -11.29 -11.46
C ALA A 311 -10.21 -11.08 -12.82
N VAL A 312 -11.18 -10.17 -12.87
CA VAL A 312 -11.90 -9.88 -14.13
C VAL A 312 -11.00 -9.16 -15.13
N GLY A 313 -10.16 -8.22 -14.66
CA GLY A 313 -9.20 -7.53 -15.51
C GLY A 313 -8.16 -8.47 -16.10
N ALA A 314 -7.59 -9.36 -15.28
CA ALA A 314 -6.67 -10.40 -15.74
C ALA A 314 -7.33 -11.32 -16.79
N MET A 315 -8.58 -11.70 -16.57
CA MET A 315 -9.35 -12.48 -17.56
C MET A 315 -9.52 -11.70 -18.86
N LEU A 316 -9.82 -10.39 -18.82
CA LEU A 316 -9.94 -9.55 -20.01
C LEU A 316 -8.61 -9.47 -20.77
N CYS A 317 -7.47 -9.32 -20.06
CA CYS A 317 -6.15 -9.37 -20.67
C CYS A 317 -5.92 -10.69 -21.41
N LEU A 318 -6.21 -11.82 -20.77
CA LEU A 318 -6.08 -13.14 -21.38
C LEU A 318 -6.95 -13.30 -22.62
N LEU A 319 -8.22 -12.88 -22.55
CA LEU A 319 -9.14 -12.93 -23.68
C LEU A 319 -8.72 -11.99 -24.81
N ALA A 320 -8.10 -10.85 -24.51
CA ALA A 320 -7.55 -9.94 -25.50
C ALA A 320 -6.34 -10.54 -26.24
N ILE A 321 -5.43 -11.24 -25.51
CA ILE A 321 -4.31 -11.98 -26.13
C ILE A 321 -4.84 -13.03 -27.12
N ASP A 322 -5.86 -13.77 -26.72
CA ASP A 322 -6.46 -14.82 -27.53
C ASP A 322 -7.37 -14.29 -28.66
N LEU A 323 -7.49 -12.96 -28.81
CA LEU A 323 -8.39 -12.29 -29.76
C LEU A 323 -9.86 -12.76 -29.65
N ARG A 324 -10.29 -13.08 -28.42
CA ARG A 324 -11.64 -13.59 -28.12
C ARG A 324 -12.64 -12.49 -27.73
N LEU A 325 -12.18 -11.23 -27.67
CA LEU A 325 -13.03 -10.06 -27.42
C LEU A 325 -13.31 -9.37 -28.75
N GLU A 326 -14.59 -9.36 -29.16
CA GLU A 326 -15.01 -8.68 -30.37
C GLU A 326 -14.81 -7.16 -30.24
N SER A 327 -14.20 -6.52 -31.24
CA SER A 327 -14.00 -5.06 -31.31
C SER A 327 -13.20 -4.44 -30.14
N PHE A 328 -12.47 -5.26 -29.35
CA PHE A 328 -11.58 -4.77 -28.31
C PHE A 328 -10.17 -5.26 -28.59
N TYR A 329 -9.39 -4.40 -29.21
CA TYR A 329 -8.00 -4.70 -29.57
C TYR A 329 -7.07 -4.00 -28.58
N PHE A 330 -6.35 -4.80 -27.80
CA PHE A 330 -5.47 -4.33 -26.75
C PHE A 330 -4.10 -5.00 -26.87
N ASN A 331 -3.04 -4.21 -26.84
CA ASN A 331 -1.68 -4.73 -26.91
C ASN A 331 -1.20 -5.17 -25.54
N VAL A 332 -1.54 -6.36 -25.13
CA VAL A 332 -1.18 -6.90 -23.81
C VAL A 332 0.35 -7.08 -23.67
N GLY A 333 1.07 -7.30 -24.78
CA GLY A 333 2.52 -7.50 -24.78
C GLY A 333 3.30 -6.28 -24.26
N ASP A 334 2.75 -5.07 -24.41
CA ASP A 334 3.37 -3.84 -23.90
C ASP A 334 3.03 -3.56 -22.43
N PHE A 335 2.18 -4.40 -21.84
CA PHE A 335 1.74 -4.32 -20.45
C PHE A 335 2.65 -5.14 -19.53
N GLN A 336 3.94 -5.03 -19.73
CA GLN A 336 4.96 -5.77 -18.99
C GLN A 336 5.29 -5.07 -17.66
N PRO A 337 5.61 -5.84 -16.61
CA PRO A 337 6.23 -5.25 -15.43
C PRO A 337 7.52 -4.56 -15.84
N TYR A 338 7.74 -3.34 -15.35
CA TYR A 338 9.00 -2.63 -15.56
C TYR A 338 9.65 -2.32 -14.20
N SER A 339 10.97 -2.09 -14.23
CA SER A 339 11.69 -1.75 -13.02
C SER A 339 11.28 -0.39 -12.47
N THR A 340 11.01 -0.32 -11.18
CA THR A 340 10.71 0.92 -10.45
C THR A 340 11.95 1.55 -9.83
N ILE A 341 13.13 0.91 -9.94
CA ILE A 341 14.38 1.42 -9.41
C ILE A 341 14.90 2.51 -10.34
N ARG A 342 14.86 3.78 -9.92
CA ARG A 342 15.40 4.93 -10.65
C ARG A 342 16.56 5.58 -9.92
N HIS A 343 16.50 5.69 -8.60
CA HIS A 343 17.54 6.26 -7.75
C HIS A 343 17.83 5.27 -6.62
N LEU A 344 19.07 4.80 -6.54
CA LEU A 344 19.51 3.81 -5.55
C LEU A 344 20.54 4.41 -4.61
N GLY A 345 20.39 4.20 -3.32
CA GLY A 345 21.33 4.74 -2.34
C GLY A 345 21.09 4.26 -0.91
N MET A 346 21.66 4.98 0.05
CA MET A 346 21.60 4.65 1.47
C MET A 346 20.35 5.25 2.12
N LEU A 347 19.56 4.40 2.77
CA LEU A 347 18.40 4.81 3.56
C LEU A 347 18.79 5.29 4.95
N ASP A 348 18.08 6.30 5.41
CA ASP A 348 18.11 6.74 6.81
C ASP A 348 17.26 5.83 7.74
N GLY A 349 17.15 6.22 9.01
CA GLY A 349 16.34 5.51 10.01
C GLY A 349 14.85 5.45 9.67
N ASN A 350 14.35 6.41 8.90
CA ASN A 350 12.94 6.56 8.53
C ASN A 350 12.62 6.02 7.12
N ASN A 351 13.52 5.24 6.52
CA ASN A 351 13.43 4.76 5.14
C ASN A 351 13.33 5.90 4.09
N MET A 352 13.98 7.04 4.36
CA MET A 352 14.09 8.11 3.38
C MET A 352 15.44 8.03 2.67
N LEU A 353 15.47 8.41 1.41
CA LEU A 353 16.66 8.50 0.57
C LEU A 353 16.92 9.96 0.24
N ALA A 354 17.77 10.62 1.05
CA ALA A 354 18.19 11.98 0.79
C ALA A 354 19.05 12.07 -0.48
N ASP A 355 19.04 13.22 -1.15
CA ASP A 355 19.76 13.41 -2.41
C ASP A 355 21.27 13.17 -2.29
N ASP A 356 21.87 13.54 -1.17
CA ASP A 356 23.29 13.31 -0.87
C ASP A 356 23.63 11.82 -0.67
N ASN A 357 22.63 11.00 -0.40
CA ASN A 357 22.76 9.55 -0.19
C ASN A 357 22.39 8.73 -1.43
N VAL A 358 22.05 9.37 -2.56
CA VAL A 358 21.82 8.70 -3.84
C VAL A 358 23.15 8.41 -4.51
N TYR A 359 23.48 7.14 -4.64
CA TYR A 359 24.74 6.69 -5.23
C TYR A 359 24.66 6.45 -6.74
N TYR A 360 23.48 6.03 -7.21
CA TYR A 360 23.20 5.77 -8.61
C TYR A 360 21.88 6.42 -8.97
N ARG A 361 21.89 7.21 -10.05
CA ARG A 361 20.73 7.95 -10.56
C ARG A 361 20.34 7.44 -11.94
N ASP A 362 19.14 7.75 -12.37
CA ASP A 362 18.63 7.49 -13.73
C ASP A 362 18.77 6.02 -14.16
N ILE A 363 18.57 5.11 -13.21
CA ILE A 363 18.61 3.68 -13.46
C ILE A 363 17.44 3.32 -14.38
N ASP A 364 17.73 2.67 -15.50
CA ASP A 364 16.75 2.22 -16.48
C ASP A 364 17.05 0.76 -16.88
N LEU A 365 16.48 -0.15 -16.09
CA LEU A 365 16.68 -1.59 -16.28
C LEU A 365 15.82 -2.17 -17.41
N ASP A 366 14.91 -1.39 -17.97
CA ASP A 366 14.10 -1.77 -19.14
C ASP A 366 14.93 -1.64 -20.43
N ARG A 367 16.03 -0.89 -20.39
CA ARG A 367 16.99 -0.82 -21.49
C ARG A 367 17.94 -2.01 -21.45
N ALA A 368 17.95 -2.77 -22.53
CA ALA A 368 18.81 -3.97 -22.65
C ALA A 368 20.34 -3.69 -22.54
N ASP A 369 20.76 -2.46 -22.85
CA ASP A 369 22.15 -2.01 -22.80
C ASP A 369 22.48 -1.21 -21.52
N PHE A 370 21.57 -1.12 -20.55
CA PHE A 370 21.80 -0.36 -19.34
C PHE A 370 22.87 -0.99 -18.46
N ALA A 371 23.81 -0.18 -18.00
CA ALA A 371 24.78 -0.52 -16.98
C ALA A 371 24.90 0.64 -15.98
N LEU A 372 25.12 0.31 -14.71
CA LEU A 372 25.45 1.34 -13.72
C LEU A 372 26.74 2.06 -14.12
N ASP A 373 26.79 3.36 -13.83
CA ASP A 373 27.99 4.16 -14.04
C ASP A 373 29.21 3.47 -13.40
N PRO A 374 30.22 3.09 -14.17
CA PRO A 374 31.43 2.46 -13.65
C PRO A 374 32.20 3.34 -12.66
N ALA A 375 32.03 4.67 -12.73
CA ALA A 375 32.60 5.62 -11.77
C ALA A 375 31.80 5.71 -10.47
N GLY A 376 30.53 5.27 -10.50
CA GLY A 376 29.65 5.28 -9.33
C GLY A 376 30.19 4.39 -8.24
N SER A 377 30.64 4.99 -7.14
CA SER A 377 31.09 4.30 -5.94
C SER A 377 30.69 5.11 -4.72
N PHE A 378 30.57 4.45 -3.58
CA PHE A 378 30.26 5.10 -2.32
C PHE A 378 31.12 4.55 -1.19
N GLN A 379 31.24 5.33 -0.15
CA GLN A 379 32.02 4.98 1.03
C GLN A 379 31.12 4.44 2.14
N LEU A 380 31.57 3.38 2.80
CA LEU A 380 30.89 2.84 3.96
C LEU A 380 31.83 2.69 5.14
N ARG A 381 31.31 2.93 6.35
CA ARG A 381 32.01 2.76 7.64
C ARG A 381 31.38 1.69 8.53
N GLY A 382 30.33 1.04 8.07
CA GLY A 382 29.59 0.03 8.82
C GLY A 382 28.46 -0.59 8.01
N PRO A 383 27.63 -1.43 8.62
CA PRO A 383 26.43 -1.95 7.96
C PRO A 383 25.53 -0.82 7.50
N LEU A 384 24.89 -0.99 6.36
CA LEU A 384 23.96 0.00 5.82
C LEU A 384 22.76 -0.65 5.16
N ARG A 385 21.67 0.11 5.05
CA ARG A 385 20.50 -0.27 4.29
C ARG A 385 20.49 0.45 2.95
N LEU A 386 20.40 -0.31 1.88
CA LEU A 386 20.21 0.19 0.53
C LEU A 386 18.73 0.15 0.18
N GLY A 387 18.27 1.21 -0.43
CA GLY A 387 16.92 1.30 -0.95
C GLY A 387 16.87 2.16 -2.19
N PHE A 388 15.70 2.23 -2.78
CA PHE A 388 15.49 2.99 -4.00
C PHE A 388 14.24 3.86 -3.91
N ARG A 389 14.22 4.89 -4.73
CA ARG A 389 13.02 5.67 -5.05
C ARG A 389 12.86 5.78 -6.56
N GLN A 390 11.62 5.94 -6.99
CA GLN A 390 11.30 6.09 -8.40
C GLN A 390 11.34 7.56 -8.83
N LEU A 391 10.95 8.48 -7.97
CA LEU A 391 10.93 9.92 -8.27
C LEU A 391 12.23 10.60 -7.83
N ASP A 392 12.66 11.60 -8.59
CA ASP A 392 13.76 12.49 -8.19
C ASP A 392 13.27 13.56 -7.20
N ASN A 393 12.85 13.10 -6.03
CA ASN A 393 12.34 13.92 -4.94
C ASN A 393 12.65 13.25 -3.60
N GLU A 394 13.50 13.88 -2.78
CA GLU A 394 13.91 13.33 -1.48
C GLU A 394 12.78 13.20 -0.45
N ARG A 395 11.65 13.92 -0.67
CA ARG A 395 10.45 13.76 0.18
C ARG A 395 9.69 12.48 -0.10
N TRP A 396 9.96 11.84 -1.25
CA TRP A 396 9.30 10.61 -1.62
C TRP A 396 9.85 9.45 -0.79
N PRO A 397 9.01 8.65 -0.13
CA PRO A 397 9.47 7.49 0.61
C PRO A 397 10.24 6.53 -0.30
N ALA A 398 11.35 6.02 0.21
CA ALA A 398 12.13 5.03 -0.50
C ALA A 398 11.77 3.62 -0.03
N SER A 399 11.84 2.68 -0.95
CA SER A 399 11.62 1.26 -0.67
C SER A 399 12.94 0.59 -0.28
N PRO A 400 13.02 -0.09 0.89
CA PRO A 400 14.19 -0.86 1.27
C PRO A 400 14.40 -2.03 0.29
N LEU A 401 15.63 -2.19 -0.21
CA LEU A 401 15.95 -3.25 -1.18
C LEU A 401 16.94 -4.26 -0.57
N TYR A 402 18.08 -3.80 -0.06
CA TYR A 402 19.10 -4.65 0.52
C TYR A 402 19.62 -4.12 1.85
N THR A 403 20.06 -5.05 2.70
CA THR A 403 20.90 -4.75 3.86
C THR A 403 22.31 -5.28 3.58
N LEU A 404 23.30 -4.40 3.65
CA LEU A 404 24.70 -4.74 3.58
C LEU A 404 25.23 -5.00 5.01
N THR A 405 25.75 -6.19 5.25
CA THR A 405 26.34 -6.59 6.52
C THR A 405 27.82 -6.91 6.36
N ILE A 406 28.56 -6.78 7.46
CA ILE A 406 29.99 -7.10 7.55
C ILE A 406 30.11 -8.36 8.37
N ASN A 407 30.53 -9.46 7.73
CA ASN A 407 30.60 -10.77 8.35
C ASN A 407 31.97 -11.04 9.05
N ASP A 408 33.02 -10.28 8.68
CA ASP A 408 34.34 -10.41 9.26
C ASP A 408 34.52 -9.48 10.47
N ALA A 409 34.81 -10.07 11.64
CA ALA A 409 34.95 -9.32 12.89
C ALA A 409 36.18 -8.39 12.91
N GLN A 410 37.26 -8.71 12.20
CA GLN A 410 38.45 -7.85 12.14
C GLN A 410 38.16 -6.63 11.26
N LEU A 411 37.51 -6.85 10.13
CA LEU A 411 37.07 -5.77 9.26
C LEU A 411 36.07 -4.86 9.97
N ALA A 412 35.10 -5.43 10.69
CA ALA A 412 34.14 -4.66 11.47
C ALA A 412 34.82 -3.77 12.54
N ARG A 413 35.82 -4.27 13.20
CA ARG A 413 36.63 -3.47 14.18
C ARG A 413 37.41 -2.34 13.49
N LYS A 414 38.01 -2.61 12.33
CA LYS A 414 38.70 -1.56 11.55
C LYS A 414 37.77 -0.45 11.12
N LEU A 415 36.56 -0.80 10.73
CA LEU A 415 35.52 0.16 10.29
C LEU A 415 34.88 0.93 11.47
N ALA A 416 34.84 0.33 12.66
CA ALA A 416 34.44 1.02 13.89
C ALA A 416 35.43 2.10 14.30
N GLY A 417 36.70 2.02 13.84
CA GLY A 417 37.69 3.09 13.89
C GLY A 417 37.54 4.03 12.69
N ASP A 418 38.63 4.41 12.06
CA ASP A 418 38.65 5.38 10.94
C ASP A 418 38.73 4.75 9.57
N ALA A 419 38.66 3.42 9.43
CA ALA A 419 38.74 2.75 8.16
C ALA A 419 37.45 2.97 7.37
N VAL A 420 37.61 3.06 6.04
CA VAL A 420 36.53 3.25 5.08
C VAL A 420 36.67 2.22 3.96
N ILE A 421 35.56 1.65 3.53
CA ILE A 421 35.50 0.83 2.33
C ILE A 421 34.86 1.64 1.22
N THR A 422 35.51 1.72 0.07
CA THR A 422 34.91 2.18 -1.17
C THR A 422 34.25 1.00 -1.88
N LEU A 423 32.95 1.07 -2.11
CA LEU A 423 32.14 0.00 -2.65
C LEU A 423 31.51 0.41 -3.97
N ARG A 424 31.50 -0.52 -4.93
CA ARG A 424 30.82 -0.40 -6.21
C ARG A 424 29.83 -1.53 -6.37
N LEU A 425 28.64 -1.20 -6.85
CA LEU A 425 27.59 -2.18 -7.17
C LEU A 425 27.52 -2.44 -8.67
N ALA A 426 27.01 -3.60 -9.04
CA ALA A 426 26.53 -3.90 -10.38
C ALA A 426 25.08 -4.40 -10.29
N ILE A 427 24.27 -4.01 -11.27
CA ILE A 427 22.91 -4.52 -11.43
C ILE A 427 22.88 -5.37 -12.68
N THR A 428 22.27 -6.54 -12.60
CA THR A 428 22.00 -7.40 -13.73
C THR A 428 20.51 -7.59 -13.85
N ALA A 429 19.92 -7.24 -14.99
CA ALA A 429 18.56 -7.62 -15.34
C ALA A 429 18.56 -9.12 -15.68
N SER A 430 17.66 -9.90 -15.10
CA SER A 430 17.48 -11.30 -15.47
C SER A 430 16.49 -11.38 -16.61
N ALA A 431 16.94 -11.84 -17.76
CA ALA A 431 16.09 -11.99 -18.96
C ALA A 431 14.99 -13.07 -18.79
N GLU A 432 15.11 -13.97 -17.82
CA GLU A 432 14.21 -15.13 -17.70
C GLU A 432 13.09 -14.99 -16.64
N GLN A 433 13.15 -14.01 -15.72
CA GLN A 433 12.19 -13.94 -14.62
C GLN A 433 11.77 -12.54 -14.19
N GLY A 434 12.18 -11.47 -14.87
CA GLY A 434 11.90 -10.10 -14.40
C GLY A 434 12.49 -9.78 -13.02
N ALA A 435 13.43 -10.58 -12.53
CA ALA A 435 14.09 -10.40 -11.25
C ALA A 435 15.41 -9.66 -11.44
N GLU A 436 15.49 -8.46 -10.91
CA GLU A 436 16.68 -7.66 -10.85
C GLU A 436 17.58 -8.14 -9.72
N SER A 437 18.88 -8.31 -9.98
CA SER A 437 19.83 -8.64 -8.92
C SER A 437 20.93 -7.58 -8.80
N VAL A 438 21.09 -7.08 -7.58
CA VAL A 438 22.20 -6.20 -7.22
C VAL A 438 23.31 -7.02 -6.59
N ARG A 439 24.54 -6.82 -7.04
CA ARG A 439 25.72 -7.50 -6.49
C ARG A 439 26.85 -6.52 -6.22
N ILE A 440 27.74 -6.88 -5.30
CA ILE A 440 28.97 -6.14 -5.07
C ILE A 440 29.92 -6.43 -6.24
N ALA A 441 30.23 -5.40 -7.03
CA ALA A 441 31.18 -5.50 -8.13
C ALA A 441 32.62 -5.35 -7.64
N GLN A 442 32.84 -4.43 -6.67
CA GLN A 442 34.16 -4.14 -6.11
C GLN A 442 34.03 -3.59 -4.69
N ALA A 443 34.97 -3.95 -3.83
CA ALA A 443 35.13 -3.37 -2.51
C ALA A 443 36.61 -3.18 -2.22
N LEU A 444 37.02 -1.95 -1.89
CA LEU A 444 38.41 -1.58 -1.67
C LEU A 444 38.56 -0.84 -0.32
N LEU A 445 39.60 -1.11 0.43
CA LEU A 445 40.03 -0.29 1.56
C LEU A 445 40.68 1.02 1.07
N ALA A 446 40.88 1.97 1.98
CA ALA A 446 41.47 3.27 1.65
C ALA A 446 42.90 3.17 1.06
N ASP A 447 43.63 2.11 1.34
CA ASP A 447 44.95 1.81 0.78
C ASP A 447 44.88 1.14 -0.61
N GLY A 448 43.68 0.96 -1.18
CA GLY A 448 43.44 0.29 -2.44
C GLY A 448 43.42 -1.23 -2.35
N SER A 449 43.64 -1.84 -1.20
CA SER A 449 43.60 -3.30 -1.05
C SER A 449 42.17 -3.84 -1.19
N PRO A 450 41.98 -4.96 -1.91
CA PRO A 450 40.64 -5.51 -2.12
C PRO A 450 40.12 -6.17 -0.83
N VAL A 451 38.82 -5.94 -0.57
CA VAL A 451 38.10 -6.63 0.50
C VAL A 451 37.56 -7.95 -0.06
N PRO A 452 37.85 -9.10 0.56
CA PRO A 452 37.32 -10.39 0.11
C PRO A 452 35.81 -10.42 0.10
N ALA A 453 35.21 -10.97 -0.97
CA ALA A 453 33.76 -10.95 -1.16
C ALA A 453 32.97 -11.59 -0.01
N HIS A 454 33.53 -12.61 0.66
CA HIS A 454 32.87 -13.29 1.79
C HIS A 454 32.85 -12.46 3.10
N HIS A 455 33.61 -11.37 3.17
CA HIS A 455 33.58 -10.46 4.33
C HIS A 455 32.37 -9.51 4.31
N LEU A 456 31.75 -9.35 3.15
CA LEU A 456 30.58 -8.50 2.95
C LEU A 456 29.40 -9.34 2.43
N GLN A 457 28.22 -9.12 2.95
CA GLN A 457 27.02 -9.78 2.49
C GLN A 457 25.94 -8.76 2.16
N LEU A 458 25.40 -8.86 0.96
CA LEU A 458 24.24 -8.12 0.53
C LEU A 458 23.01 -9.02 0.65
N LYS A 459 22.15 -8.73 1.64
CA LYS A 459 20.96 -9.52 1.93
C LYS A 459 19.73 -8.78 1.42
N LEU A 460 18.95 -9.42 0.54
CA LEU A 460 17.69 -8.86 0.05
C LEU A 460 16.69 -8.71 1.22
N ASN A 461 16.10 -7.54 1.34
CA ASN A 461 15.05 -7.28 2.32
C ASN A 461 13.72 -7.83 1.78
N THR A 462 13.38 -9.04 2.22
CA THR A 462 12.04 -9.60 2.01
C THR A 462 11.12 -9.20 3.15
N LEU A 463 9.81 -9.37 2.97
CA LEU A 463 8.83 -9.17 4.04
C LEU A 463 9.18 -9.97 5.31
N ALA A 464 9.71 -11.19 5.15
CA ALA A 464 10.17 -12.02 6.26
C ALA A 464 11.48 -11.54 6.90
N ALA A 465 12.36 -10.87 6.16
CA ALA A 465 13.63 -10.35 6.69
C ALA A 465 13.47 -9.06 7.51
N SER A 466 12.36 -8.37 7.37
CA SER A 466 11.99 -7.23 8.23
C SER A 466 11.72 -7.67 9.67
N ALA A 467 11.59 -8.95 9.95
CA ALA A 467 11.27 -9.51 11.26
C ALA A 467 12.45 -9.50 12.27
N SER A 468 13.66 -9.15 11.86
CA SER A 468 14.82 -9.16 12.77
C SER A 468 15.14 -7.83 13.45
N GLY A 469 14.27 -6.83 13.32
CA GLY A 469 14.51 -5.55 13.95
C GLY A 469 13.44 -4.51 13.73
N ALA A 470 12.28 -4.69 14.33
CA ALA A 470 11.17 -3.76 14.52
C ALA A 470 9.98 -3.88 13.60
N THR A 471 8.85 -3.61 14.18
CA THR A 471 7.47 -3.61 13.70
C THR A 471 6.95 -4.98 13.27
N HIS A 472 6.72 -5.81 14.27
CA HIS A 472 5.79 -6.93 14.09
C HIS A 472 4.46 -6.36 13.60
N TYR A 473 3.95 -6.90 12.50
CA TYR A 473 2.62 -6.60 12.04
C TYR A 473 1.63 -6.80 13.21
N TRP A 474 0.82 -5.79 13.52
CA TRP A 474 0.04 -5.75 14.75
C TRP A 474 -0.94 -6.94 14.88
N ILE A 475 -1.44 -7.45 13.76
CA ILE A 475 -2.31 -8.64 13.74
C ILE A 475 -1.56 -9.89 14.23
N ASP A 476 -0.26 -9.99 13.92
CA ASP A 476 0.56 -11.12 14.32
C ASP A 476 1.03 -11.01 15.77
N SER A 477 1.31 -9.81 16.24
CA SER A 477 1.79 -9.55 17.61
C SER A 477 0.69 -9.38 18.64
N GLY A 478 -0.52 -8.97 18.20
CA GLY A 478 -1.61 -8.54 19.07
C GLY A 478 -1.38 -7.18 19.74
N SER A 479 -0.37 -6.43 19.29
CA SER A 479 -0.05 -5.11 19.84
C SER A 479 -0.97 -4.05 19.22
N ILE A 480 -1.97 -3.64 19.96
CA ILE A 480 -2.98 -2.65 19.52
C ILE A 480 -2.96 -1.37 20.34
N TYR A 481 -2.30 -1.32 21.49
CA TYR A 481 -2.19 -0.09 22.28
C TYR A 481 -1.06 0.80 21.74
N PRO A 482 -1.29 2.11 21.54
CA PRO A 482 -0.26 3.01 21.00
C PRO A 482 0.91 3.16 21.97
N ARG A 483 2.10 3.37 21.42
CA ARG A 483 3.31 3.67 22.21
C ARG A 483 3.30 5.08 22.77
#